data_4b53313cdc2d6d0e4bd083df20a3f66f
#
_entry.id   4b53313cdc2d6d0e4bd083df20a3f66f
#
_cell.length_a   1.000
_cell.length_b   1.000
_cell.length_c   1.000
_cell.angle_alpha   90.00
_cell.angle_beta   90.00
_cell.angle_gamma   90.00
#
_symmetry.space_group_name_H-M   'P 1'
#
loop_
_entity.id
_entity.type
_entity.pdbx_description
1 polymer ?
#
loop_
_entity_poly.entity_id
_entity_poly.type
_entity_poly.pdbx_seq_one_letter_code
_entity_poly.pdbx_strand_id
1 'polypeptide(L)'
;MAKRNFNGSQINQSVTIAEQAGAAIDDVRNLILKYDENGDVVVATDGTAPIAGYNDISGAESGKVAKGDQVDVQIKDIGYILAGGAIKKGEEVTATAGKATKAADGDYVIGVALSNAAENDYVRVQISKYQKNAAK
;
A
#
# COMPACT_ATOMS: atom_id res chain seq x y z
N MET A 1 14.41 11.16 3.78
CA MET A 1 14.56 9.70 3.70
C MET A 1 13.60 9.05 4.67
N ALA A 2 12.86 8.05 4.21
CA ALA A 2 11.89 7.35 5.04
C ALA A 2 12.58 6.58 6.17
N LYS A 3 11.94 6.51 7.30
CA LYS A 3 12.46 5.95 8.53
C LYS A 3 11.71 4.66 8.89
N ARG A 4 12.42 3.67 9.36
CA ARG A 4 11.84 2.41 9.82
C ARG A 4 11.72 2.43 11.34
N ASN A 5 10.51 2.23 11.82
CA ASN A 5 10.21 2.21 13.26
C ASN A 5 10.04 0.78 13.77
N PHE A 6 10.97 -0.09 13.37
CA PHE A 6 11.01 -1.49 13.86
C PHE A 6 12.46 -1.97 13.82
N ASN A 7 12.77 -2.91 14.71
CA ASN A 7 14.13 -3.43 14.88
C ASN A 7 14.33 -4.71 14.07
N GLY A 8 15.57 -4.93 13.68
CA GLY A 8 16.02 -6.18 13.08
C GLY A 8 15.72 -6.30 11.61
N SER A 9 16.21 -7.39 11.04
CA SER A 9 15.93 -7.77 9.66
C SER A 9 14.64 -8.56 9.60
N GLN A 10 13.89 -8.34 8.56
CA GLN A 10 12.73 -9.16 8.28
C GLN A 10 12.81 -9.66 6.85
N ILE A 11 12.71 -10.97 6.69
CA ILE A 11 12.63 -11.59 5.38
C ILE A 11 11.15 -11.74 5.06
N ASN A 12 10.72 -11.12 3.98
CA ASN A 12 9.35 -11.23 3.49
C ASN A 12 9.40 -11.88 2.11
N GLN A 13 9.03 -13.16 2.08
CA GLN A 13 9.03 -13.95 0.85
C GLN A 13 7.63 -14.09 0.27
N SER A 14 6.80 -13.10 0.47
CA SER A 14 5.44 -13.13 -0.05
C SER A 14 5.43 -13.15 -1.57
N VAL A 15 4.47 -13.86 -2.10
CA VAL A 15 4.25 -13.91 -3.54
C VAL A 15 3.74 -12.56 -4.02
N THR A 16 4.33 -12.07 -5.11
CA THR A 16 3.80 -10.93 -5.85
C THR A 16 3.12 -11.41 -7.12
N ILE A 17 2.13 -10.66 -7.57
CA ILE A 17 1.51 -10.88 -8.87
C ILE A 17 1.94 -9.77 -9.82
N ALA A 18 2.10 -10.11 -11.10
CA ALA A 18 2.43 -9.13 -12.12
C ALA A 18 1.14 -8.55 -12.69
N GLU A 19 1.02 -7.24 -12.62
CA GLU A 19 -0.13 -6.50 -13.14
C GLU A 19 0.35 -5.48 -14.15
N GLN A 20 -0.57 -4.88 -14.89
CA GLN A 20 -0.27 -3.85 -15.86
C GLN A 20 -0.72 -2.49 -15.31
N ALA A 21 0.13 -1.48 -15.47
CA ALA A 21 -0.22 -0.13 -15.03
C ALA A 21 -1.28 0.49 -15.94
N GLY A 22 -2.35 1.02 -15.33
CA GLY A 22 -3.44 1.68 -16.06
C GLY A 22 -3.19 3.15 -16.31
N ALA A 23 -2.13 3.72 -15.72
CA ALA A 23 -1.73 5.12 -15.89
C ALA A 23 -0.26 5.27 -15.54
N ALA A 24 0.34 6.39 -15.94
CA ALA A 24 1.70 6.72 -15.56
C ALA A 24 1.77 7.02 -14.05
N ILE A 25 2.82 6.55 -13.38
CA ILE A 25 3.07 6.78 -11.96
C ILE A 25 4.51 7.25 -11.80
N ASP A 26 4.72 8.38 -11.13
CA ASP A 26 6.07 8.95 -10.97
C ASP A 26 6.98 8.09 -10.12
N ASP A 27 6.45 7.56 -9.00
CA ASP A 27 7.18 6.65 -8.13
C ASP A 27 6.18 5.72 -7.45
N VAL A 28 6.12 4.49 -7.97
CA VAL A 28 5.18 3.47 -7.49
C VAL A 28 5.66 2.76 -6.23
N ARG A 29 6.95 2.92 -5.87
CA ARG A 29 7.56 2.14 -4.80
C ARG A 29 6.85 2.33 -3.46
N ASN A 30 6.45 1.21 -2.88
CA ASN A 30 5.80 1.14 -1.56
C ASN A 30 4.44 1.85 -1.50
N LEU A 31 3.81 2.09 -2.64
CA LEU A 31 2.47 2.69 -2.69
C LEU A 31 1.38 1.62 -2.77
N ILE A 32 0.23 1.95 -2.20
CA ILE A 32 -0.97 1.14 -2.24
C ILE A 32 -1.67 1.32 -3.58
N LEU A 33 -2.10 0.22 -4.17
CA LEU A 33 -2.67 0.17 -5.52
C LEU A 33 -4.09 -0.41 -5.48
N LYS A 34 -4.90 0.02 -6.44
CA LYS A 34 -6.24 -0.53 -6.68
C LYS A 34 -6.38 -0.89 -8.16
N TYR A 35 -7.44 -1.63 -8.50
CA TYR A 35 -7.78 -1.89 -9.90
C TYR A 35 -8.64 -0.77 -10.45
N ASP A 36 -8.39 -0.42 -11.71
CA ASP A 36 -9.29 0.46 -12.47
C ASP A 36 -10.39 -0.36 -13.15
N GLU A 37 -11.24 0.30 -13.93
CA GLU A 37 -12.37 -0.36 -14.61
C GLU A 37 -11.93 -1.40 -15.65
N ASN A 38 -10.69 -1.32 -16.13
CA ASN A 38 -10.14 -2.25 -17.11
C ASN A 38 -9.39 -3.42 -16.46
N GLY A 39 -9.29 -3.45 -15.14
CA GLY A 39 -8.53 -4.46 -14.42
C GLY A 39 -7.03 -4.18 -14.34
N ASP A 40 -6.60 -2.99 -14.73
CA ASP A 40 -5.21 -2.56 -14.57
C ASP A 40 -5.02 -1.91 -13.21
N VAL A 41 -3.77 -1.79 -12.75
CA VAL A 41 -3.51 -1.17 -11.45
C VAL A 41 -3.21 0.31 -11.58
N VAL A 42 -3.75 1.07 -10.65
CA VAL A 42 -3.51 2.50 -10.49
C VAL A 42 -3.29 2.79 -9.02
N VAL A 43 -2.75 3.97 -8.70
CA VAL A 43 -2.57 4.38 -7.31
C VAL A 43 -3.93 4.47 -6.62
N ALA A 44 -4.05 3.88 -5.43
CA ALA A 44 -5.26 4.01 -4.63
C ALA A 44 -5.31 5.41 -4.04
N THR A 45 -6.21 6.25 -4.55
CA THR A 45 -6.28 7.66 -4.16
C THR A 45 -6.87 7.86 -2.78
N ASP A 46 -7.80 6.98 -2.38
CA ASP A 46 -8.47 7.03 -1.08
C ASP A 46 -9.03 5.65 -0.72
N GLY A 47 -9.83 5.59 0.34
CA GLY A 47 -10.44 4.36 0.84
C GLY A 47 -11.77 3.99 0.21
N THR A 48 -12.17 4.59 -0.91
CA THR A 48 -13.52 4.38 -1.48
C THR A 48 -13.64 3.16 -2.37
N ALA A 49 -12.55 2.49 -2.71
CA ALA A 49 -12.56 1.32 -3.58
C ALA A 49 -11.74 0.18 -2.97
N PRO A 50 -12.03 -1.09 -3.31
CA PRO A 50 -11.25 -2.22 -2.85
C PRO A 50 -9.77 -2.07 -3.26
N ILE A 51 -8.89 -2.50 -2.36
CA ILE A 51 -7.44 -2.38 -2.55
C ILE A 51 -6.91 -3.67 -3.18
N ALA A 52 -6.05 -3.54 -4.20
CA ALA A 52 -5.37 -4.69 -4.81
C ALA A 52 -4.23 -5.19 -3.93
N GLY A 53 -3.37 -4.30 -3.51
CA GLY A 53 -2.18 -4.58 -2.69
C GLY A 53 -1.27 -3.37 -2.68
N TYR A 54 0.04 -3.61 -2.54
CA TYR A 54 1.01 -2.53 -2.64
C TYR A 54 2.19 -2.97 -3.52
N ASN A 55 2.89 -2.01 -4.10
CA ASN A 55 4.11 -2.32 -4.85
C ASN A 55 5.26 -2.53 -3.86
N ASP A 56 5.85 -3.71 -3.87
CA ASP A 56 7.12 -3.92 -3.18
C ASP A 56 8.24 -3.29 -4.04
N ILE A 57 9.48 -3.37 -3.61
CA ILE A 57 10.56 -2.63 -4.25
C ILE A 57 11.07 -3.31 -5.52
N SER A 58 10.31 -4.20 -6.11
CA SER A 58 10.68 -4.83 -7.38
C SER A 58 10.27 -3.93 -8.55
N GLY A 59 11.08 -3.85 -9.56
CA GLY A 59 10.82 -3.07 -10.76
C GLY A 59 11.90 -2.04 -11.02
N ALA A 60 11.55 -0.95 -11.71
CA ALA A 60 12.50 0.09 -12.06
C ALA A 60 13.09 0.75 -10.80
N GLU A 61 14.41 0.98 -10.82
CA GLU A 61 15.14 1.57 -9.69
C GLU A 61 14.57 2.93 -9.29
N SER A 62 14.11 3.72 -10.27
CA SER A 62 13.51 5.02 -10.02
C SER A 62 12.06 4.94 -9.51
N GLY A 63 11.42 3.79 -9.64
CA GLY A 63 10.00 3.62 -9.34
C GLY A 63 9.07 4.19 -10.41
N LYS A 64 9.60 4.76 -11.47
CA LYS A 64 8.80 5.39 -12.52
C LYS A 64 8.17 4.33 -13.42
N VAL A 65 6.87 4.47 -13.63
CA VAL A 65 6.06 3.52 -14.39
C VAL A 65 5.28 4.27 -15.45
N ALA A 66 5.33 3.79 -16.69
CA ALA A 66 4.48 4.29 -17.78
C ALA A 66 3.21 3.44 -17.87
N LYS A 67 2.16 3.98 -18.43
CA LYS A 67 0.94 3.22 -18.74
C LYS A 67 1.31 2.00 -19.58
N GLY A 68 0.85 0.83 -19.17
CA GLY A 68 1.13 -0.44 -19.86
C GLY A 68 2.33 -1.20 -19.31
N ASP A 69 3.17 -0.58 -18.48
CA ASP A 69 4.31 -1.26 -17.87
C ASP A 69 3.85 -2.27 -16.82
N GLN A 70 4.68 -3.29 -16.60
CA GLN A 70 4.44 -4.26 -15.55
C GLN A 70 4.68 -3.63 -14.18
N VAL A 71 3.76 -3.89 -13.26
CA VAL A 71 3.86 -3.50 -11.86
C VAL A 71 3.71 -4.74 -10.99
N ASP A 72 4.66 -5.00 -10.13
CA ASP A 72 4.56 -6.10 -9.18
C ASP A 72 3.77 -5.68 -7.96
N VAL A 73 2.80 -6.49 -7.57
CA VAL A 73 1.87 -6.18 -6.48
C VAL A 73 1.90 -7.31 -5.46
N GLN A 74 2.24 -6.98 -4.22
CA GLN A 74 2.14 -7.91 -3.11
C GLN A 74 0.72 -7.85 -2.54
N ILE A 75 0.09 -9.01 -2.40
CA ILE A 75 -1.33 -9.10 -2.07
C ILE A 75 -1.61 -9.69 -0.69
N LYS A 76 -0.59 -10.16 0.02
CA LYS A 76 -0.75 -10.79 1.34
C LYS A 76 0.51 -10.67 2.18
N ASP A 77 0.46 -11.23 3.39
CA ASP A 77 1.54 -11.28 4.36
C ASP A 77 1.89 -9.90 4.91
N ILE A 78 3.16 -9.54 5.02
CA ILE A 78 3.58 -8.29 5.64
C ILE A 78 4.15 -7.37 4.58
N GLY A 79 3.60 -6.18 4.49
CA GLY A 79 4.05 -5.15 3.56
C GLY A 79 4.73 -3.99 4.26
N TYR A 80 5.61 -3.30 3.54
CA TYR A 80 6.31 -2.10 3.98
C TYR A 80 5.82 -0.95 3.13
N ILE A 81 4.92 -0.14 3.67
CA ILE A 81 4.17 0.87 2.93
C ILE A 81 4.60 2.25 3.40
N LEU A 82 4.72 3.18 2.47
CA LEU A 82 5.05 4.56 2.80
C LEU A 82 3.86 5.23 3.49
N ALA A 83 4.08 5.76 4.69
CA ALA A 83 3.02 6.42 5.46
C ALA A 83 2.75 7.82 4.96
N GLY A 84 1.47 8.17 4.84
CA GLY A 84 1.02 9.52 4.46
C GLY A 84 0.56 10.36 5.65
N GLY A 85 0.69 9.85 6.85
CA GLY A 85 0.35 10.52 8.10
C GLY A 85 0.77 9.67 9.28
N ALA A 86 0.56 10.15 10.48
CA ALA A 86 0.89 9.41 11.70
C ALA A 86 0.02 8.16 11.83
N ILE A 87 0.66 7.03 12.07
CA ILE A 87 0.00 5.74 12.26
C ILE A 87 0.55 5.11 13.53
N LYS A 88 -0.33 4.55 14.34
CA LYS A 88 0.04 3.82 15.54
C LYS A 88 -0.09 2.31 15.29
N LYS A 89 0.79 1.55 15.89
CA LYS A 89 0.73 0.09 15.89
C LYS A 89 -0.65 -0.39 16.32
N GLY A 90 -1.24 -1.28 15.53
CA GLY A 90 -2.58 -1.83 15.78
C GLY A 90 -3.71 -1.09 15.05
N GLU A 91 -3.44 0.07 14.45
CA GLU A 91 -4.48 0.79 13.71
C GLU A 91 -4.75 0.15 12.35
N GLU A 92 -6.01 0.23 11.91
CA GLU A 92 -6.40 -0.18 10.56
C GLU A 92 -5.93 0.86 9.54
N VAL A 93 -5.43 0.39 8.41
CA VAL A 93 -4.74 1.23 7.42
C VAL A 93 -5.50 1.23 6.11
N THR A 94 -5.73 2.42 5.59
CA THR A 94 -6.27 2.65 4.24
C THR A 94 -5.26 3.42 3.40
N ALA A 95 -5.67 3.88 2.22
CA ALA A 95 -4.83 4.64 1.32
C ALA A 95 -5.28 6.09 1.22
N THR A 96 -4.31 7.01 1.13
CA THR A 96 -4.53 8.39 0.72
C THR A 96 -3.41 8.76 -0.24
N ALA A 97 -3.73 9.01 -1.49
CA ALA A 97 -2.76 9.27 -2.55
C ALA A 97 -1.68 8.16 -2.62
N GLY A 98 -2.09 6.91 -2.42
CA GLY A 98 -1.22 5.73 -2.43
C GLY A 98 -0.45 5.49 -1.16
N LYS A 99 -0.45 6.40 -0.21
CA LYS A 99 0.27 6.25 1.06
C LYS A 99 -0.65 5.69 2.14
N ALA A 100 -0.06 5.03 3.12
CA ALA A 100 -0.79 4.45 4.23
C ALA A 100 -1.27 5.54 5.18
N THR A 101 -2.56 5.53 5.51
CA THR A 101 -3.16 6.42 6.49
C THR A 101 -4.14 5.64 7.36
N LYS A 102 -4.50 6.20 8.51
CA LYS A 102 -5.48 5.57 9.39
C LYS A 102 -6.84 5.50 8.70
N ALA A 103 -7.47 4.33 8.73
CA ALA A 103 -8.77 4.11 8.11
C ALA A 103 -9.89 4.77 8.92
N ALA A 104 -10.83 5.40 8.22
CA ALA A 104 -12.09 5.87 8.78
C ALA A 104 -13.20 4.85 8.53
N ASP A 105 -14.32 5.01 9.22
CA ASP A 105 -15.47 4.14 9.04
C ASP A 105 -15.94 4.16 7.57
N GLY A 106 -16.20 2.99 7.01
CA GLY A 106 -16.58 2.83 5.62
C GLY A 106 -15.43 2.65 4.64
N ASP A 107 -14.20 2.92 5.05
CA ASP A 107 -13.03 2.76 4.18
C ASP A 107 -12.70 1.30 3.90
N TYR A 108 -12.17 1.06 2.70
CA TYR A 108 -11.50 -0.21 2.40
C TYR A 108 -10.11 -0.21 3.03
N VAL A 109 -9.79 -1.29 3.71
CA VAL A 109 -8.59 -1.44 4.53
C VAL A 109 -7.62 -2.39 3.83
N ILE A 110 -6.33 -2.01 3.79
CA ILE A 110 -5.30 -2.94 3.31
C ILE A 110 -4.85 -3.89 4.41
N GLY A 111 -4.88 -3.45 5.65
CA GLY A 111 -4.47 -4.29 6.77
C GLY A 111 -4.29 -3.50 8.06
N VAL A 112 -3.56 -4.11 8.99
CA VAL A 112 -3.34 -3.56 10.34
C VAL A 112 -1.87 -3.23 10.52
N ALA A 113 -1.58 -2.05 11.05
CA ALA A 113 -0.22 -1.59 11.29
C ALA A 113 0.47 -2.43 12.37
N LEU A 114 1.68 -2.90 12.04
CA LEU A 114 2.54 -3.66 12.95
C LEU A 114 3.67 -2.82 13.53
N SER A 115 3.70 -1.53 13.19
CA SER A 115 4.69 -0.59 13.70
C SER A 115 4.08 0.81 13.73
N ASN A 116 4.70 1.69 14.53
CA ASN A 116 4.37 3.11 14.49
C ASN A 116 5.08 3.76 13.30
N ALA A 117 4.49 4.81 12.74
CA ALA A 117 5.11 5.59 11.67
C ALA A 117 4.67 7.04 11.74
N ALA A 118 5.59 7.94 11.42
CA ALA A 118 5.27 9.32 11.11
C ALA A 118 5.09 9.47 9.59
N GLU A 119 4.61 10.62 9.15
CA GLU A 119 4.47 10.92 7.74
C GLU A 119 5.81 10.71 7.01
N ASN A 120 5.76 10.05 5.86
CA ASN A 120 6.90 9.70 5.01
C ASN A 120 7.86 8.65 5.59
N ASP A 121 7.55 8.06 6.74
CA ASP A 121 8.23 6.85 7.21
C ASP A 121 7.61 5.62 6.57
N TYR A 122 8.30 4.48 6.62
CA TYR A 122 7.70 3.21 6.27
C TYR A 122 6.93 2.67 7.46
N VAL A 123 5.73 2.16 7.20
CA VAL A 123 4.94 1.41 8.18
C VAL A 123 4.89 -0.05 7.77
N ARG A 124 5.09 -0.94 8.74
CA ARG A 124 4.94 -2.37 8.54
C ARG A 124 3.48 -2.74 8.74
N VAL A 125 2.85 -3.36 7.74
CA VAL A 125 1.42 -3.66 7.73
C VAL A 125 1.19 -5.14 7.46
N GLN A 126 0.42 -5.79 8.31
CA GLN A 126 -0.08 -7.13 8.00
C GLN A 126 -1.25 -6.98 7.03
N ILE A 127 -1.08 -7.50 5.81
CA ILE A 127 -2.10 -7.34 4.77
C ILE A 127 -3.27 -8.27 5.08
N SER A 128 -4.46 -7.67 5.23
CA SER A 128 -5.71 -8.37 5.49
C SER A 128 -6.83 -7.47 4.97
N LYS A 129 -7.18 -7.63 3.71
CA LYS A 129 -8.04 -6.69 3.01
C LYS A 129 -9.51 -6.88 3.37
N TYR A 130 -10.17 -5.83 3.77
CA TYR A 130 -11.60 -5.81 4.08
C TYR A 130 -12.12 -4.38 4.04
N GLN A 131 -13.43 -4.21 4.15
CA GLN A 131 -14.03 -2.90 4.31
C GLN A 131 -14.40 -2.69 5.78
N LYS A 132 -13.96 -1.57 6.36
CA LYS A 132 -14.32 -1.21 7.72
C LYS A 132 -15.79 -0.83 7.77
N ASN A 133 -16.50 -1.37 8.75
CA ASN A 133 -17.94 -1.09 8.89
C ASN A 133 -18.14 0.40 9.11
N ALA A 134 -19.18 0.93 8.48
CA ALA A 134 -19.60 2.31 8.71
C ALA A 134 -20.10 2.47 10.15
N ALA A 135 -19.89 3.66 10.71
CA ALA A 135 -20.46 3.99 12.03
C ALA A 135 -21.98 3.94 11.98
N LYS A 136 -22.57 3.40 13.04
CA LYS A 136 -24.03 3.34 13.19
C LYS A 136 -24.56 4.62 13.84
#